data_4fd65cb83fde4e04454efe2e8a7226b3
#
_entry.id   4fd65cb83fde4e04454efe2e8a7226b3
#
_cell.length_a   1.000
_cell.length_b   1.000
_cell.length_c   1.000
_cell.angle_alpha   90.00
_cell.angle_beta   90.00
_cell.angle_gamma   90.00
#
_symmetry.space_group_name_H-M   'P 1'
#
loop_
_entity.id
_entity.type
_entity.pdbx_description
1 polymer ?
#
loop_
_entity_poly.entity_id
_entity_poly.type
_entity_poly.pdbx_seq_one_letter_code
_entity_poly.pdbx_strand_id
1 'polypeptide(L)'
;LRRSRGLGDVYKRQIKKRVPRNASALWNLGARAFTVLFHDGRLAIADDFDNGFNSPAEEWLPHGLETVLGTQAIFPMTAQFEMAGNPKENEVAGALHDRIDAVWPILAKRVRVIPEYGDMFVETFDDVDSAADVTISHIGEALAAFIALEFRSSDAPFDDFIAGDMSALTENQQRGAALFYGKAGCSDCHSGPLLTDQKFHALAIPPFGPGRTRRFDPYTRDVGRMGETDALEDAYRFRTPSLRNVALTAPYGHNGAYPTLEGIIRHHLDPIGSLDRWTPEMANLPHVPWLEAIDFVVWDDRFEMDRLRRRVDIQPRELDDAEVAALVDFMHALTGHSARDLPLGIPDTVPSGLPVDK
;
A
#
# COMPACT_ATOMS: atom_id res chain seq x y z
N LEU A 1 5.97 11.18 -9.37
CA LEU A 1 4.89 10.19 -9.54
C LEU A 1 3.57 10.87 -9.27
N ARG A 2 2.86 11.24 -10.33
CA ARG A 2 1.45 11.63 -10.18
C ARG A 2 0.70 10.40 -9.68
N ARG A 3 0.31 10.43 -8.43
CA ARG A 3 -0.47 9.36 -7.80
C ARG A 3 -1.82 9.28 -8.46
N SER A 4 -1.99 8.27 -9.30
CA SER A 4 -3.32 7.91 -9.77
C SER A 4 -4.01 7.14 -8.63
N ARG A 5 -5.13 7.66 -8.16
CA ARG A 5 -6.09 6.83 -7.42
C ARG A 5 -6.85 5.98 -8.44
N GLY A 6 -6.12 5.03 -9.05
CA GLY A 6 -6.62 4.22 -10.16
C GLY A 6 -6.62 4.94 -11.50
N LEU A 7 -6.81 4.20 -12.59
CA LEU A 7 -6.89 4.69 -13.97
C LEU A 7 -7.90 5.85 -14.20
N GLY A 8 -8.82 6.05 -13.27
CA GLY A 8 -9.82 7.10 -13.30
C GLY A 8 -9.29 8.53 -13.24
N ASP A 9 -8.06 8.77 -12.74
CA ASP A 9 -7.49 10.11 -12.67
C ASP A 9 -7.07 10.66 -14.04
N VAL A 10 -6.77 9.79 -14.99
CA VAL A 10 -6.41 10.18 -16.37
C VAL A 10 -7.64 10.66 -17.14
N TYR A 11 -8.82 10.12 -16.83
CA TYR A 11 -10.08 10.42 -17.50
C TYR A 11 -11.17 10.79 -16.49
N LYS A 12 -11.08 11.97 -15.89
CA LYS A 12 -12.00 12.45 -14.84
C LYS A 12 -13.50 12.20 -15.11
N ARG A 13 -13.92 12.20 -16.37
CA ARG A 13 -15.31 11.89 -16.76
C ARG A 13 -15.69 10.42 -16.65
N GLN A 14 -14.71 9.54 -16.45
CA GLN A 14 -14.90 8.08 -16.37
C GLN A 14 -14.81 7.52 -14.95
N ILE A 15 -14.41 8.35 -13.97
CA ILE A 15 -14.36 7.92 -12.57
C ILE A 15 -15.79 7.63 -12.10
N LYS A 16 -16.10 6.34 -11.93
CA LYS A 16 -17.43 5.88 -11.48
C LYS A 16 -17.49 5.63 -9.99
N LYS A 17 -16.33 5.36 -9.37
CA LYS A 17 -16.18 5.05 -7.94
C LYS A 17 -14.79 5.45 -7.47
N ARG A 18 -14.67 5.90 -6.25
CA ARG A 18 -13.37 6.09 -5.61
C ARG A 18 -12.77 4.75 -5.17
N VAL A 19 -11.47 4.64 -5.23
CA VAL A 19 -10.74 3.54 -4.60
C VAL A 19 -10.69 3.81 -3.09
N PRO A 20 -11.03 2.82 -2.23
CA PRO A 20 -11.21 3.07 -0.80
C PRO A 20 -9.91 3.41 -0.06
N ARG A 21 -8.78 2.94 -0.53
CA ARG A 21 -7.50 3.08 0.17
C ARG A 21 -6.42 3.68 -0.71
N ASN A 22 -5.46 4.34 -0.06
CA ASN A 22 -4.26 4.82 -0.72
C ASN A 22 -3.41 3.66 -1.25
N ALA A 23 -2.67 3.87 -2.34
CA ALA A 23 -1.73 2.87 -2.82
C ALA A 23 -0.62 2.64 -1.79
N SER A 24 -0.27 1.38 -1.55
CA SER A 24 0.87 1.04 -0.70
C SER A 24 2.18 1.48 -1.36
N ALA A 25 3.14 1.93 -0.56
CA ALA A 25 4.49 2.19 -1.04
C ALA A 25 5.15 0.89 -1.51
N LEU A 26 5.95 0.96 -2.57
CA LEU A 26 6.68 -0.20 -3.12
C LEU A 26 8.09 -0.37 -2.51
N TRP A 27 8.57 0.64 -1.78
CA TRP A 27 9.92 0.66 -1.23
C TRP A 27 10.21 -0.54 -0.33
N ASN A 28 11.28 -1.25 -0.66
CA ASN A 28 11.81 -2.40 0.08
C ASN A 28 10.84 -3.58 0.27
N LEU A 29 9.74 -3.65 -0.48
CA LEU A 29 8.77 -4.76 -0.35
C LEU A 29 9.37 -6.14 -0.71
N GLY A 30 10.49 -6.18 -1.44
CA GLY A 30 11.25 -7.40 -1.69
C GLY A 30 12.06 -7.92 -0.49
N ALA A 31 12.04 -7.22 0.65
CA ALA A 31 12.72 -7.70 1.86
C ALA A 31 11.98 -8.92 2.44
N ARG A 32 12.73 -10.00 2.72
CA ARG A 32 12.18 -11.26 3.29
C ARG A 32 11.48 -11.06 4.64
N ALA A 33 11.71 -9.94 5.30
CA ALA A 33 11.06 -9.59 6.56
C ALA A 33 9.58 -9.21 6.38
N PHE A 34 9.12 -8.90 5.16
CA PHE A 34 7.70 -8.70 4.92
C PHE A 34 6.99 -10.05 4.81
N THR A 35 6.08 -10.30 5.74
CA THR A 35 5.25 -11.51 5.81
C THR A 35 3.77 -11.21 5.61
N VAL A 36 3.39 -9.92 5.64
CA VAL A 36 2.01 -9.47 5.50
C VAL A 36 1.96 -8.17 4.69
N LEU A 37 1.05 -8.09 3.74
CA LEU A 37 0.86 -6.95 2.84
C LEU A 37 -0.58 -6.45 2.85
N PHE A 38 -0.83 -5.33 2.16
CA PHE A 38 -2.02 -4.50 2.22
C PHE A 38 -2.22 -3.82 3.60
N HIS A 39 -3.12 -2.85 3.65
CA HIS A 39 -3.40 -2.08 4.88
C HIS A 39 -4.15 -2.89 5.94
N ASP A 40 -4.93 -3.87 5.52
CA ASP A 40 -5.72 -4.77 6.38
C ASP A 40 -5.06 -6.15 6.58
N GLY A 41 -3.92 -6.40 5.92
CA GLY A 41 -3.21 -7.67 6.01
C GLY A 41 -3.96 -8.83 5.36
N ARG A 42 -4.80 -8.56 4.35
CA ARG A 42 -5.56 -9.59 3.62
C ARG A 42 -4.68 -10.52 2.78
N LEU A 43 -3.39 -10.23 2.71
CA LEU A 43 -2.39 -11.11 2.14
C LEU A 43 -1.30 -11.33 3.18
N ALA A 44 -1.07 -12.58 3.55
CA ALA A 44 -0.04 -12.98 4.51
C ALA A 44 0.50 -14.36 4.17
N ILE A 45 1.77 -14.62 4.52
CA ILE A 45 2.32 -15.97 4.54
C ILE A 45 1.54 -16.76 5.60
N ALA A 46 1.07 -17.96 5.24
CA ALA A 46 0.27 -18.80 6.13
C ALA A 46 0.43 -20.27 5.76
N ASP A 47 1.04 -21.02 6.66
CA ASP A 47 1.34 -22.46 6.47
C ASP A 47 0.08 -23.35 6.47
N ASP A 48 -1.06 -22.81 6.93
CA ASP A 48 -2.34 -23.53 6.97
C ASP A 48 -3.03 -23.63 5.59
N PHE A 49 -2.50 -22.93 4.59
CA PHE A 49 -3.01 -22.94 3.22
C PHE A 49 -2.07 -23.72 2.30
N ASP A 50 -2.61 -24.60 1.47
CA ASP A 50 -1.84 -25.44 0.54
C ASP A 50 -0.95 -24.65 -0.44
N ASN A 51 -1.35 -23.41 -0.74
CA ASN A 51 -0.61 -22.47 -1.59
C ASN A 51 0.37 -21.58 -0.79
N GLY A 52 0.46 -21.73 0.53
CA GLY A 52 1.38 -21.00 1.41
C GLY A 52 0.92 -19.59 1.80
N PHE A 53 -0.26 -19.14 1.39
CA PHE A 53 -0.72 -17.76 1.60
C PHE A 53 -2.19 -17.68 2.00
N ASN A 54 -2.49 -16.90 3.03
CA ASN A 54 -3.83 -16.37 3.22
C ASN A 54 -4.01 -15.18 2.27
N SER A 55 -5.02 -15.23 1.40
CA SER A 55 -5.23 -14.21 0.36
C SER A 55 -6.72 -14.00 0.05
N PRO A 56 -7.08 -12.88 -0.63
CA PRO A 56 -8.46 -12.66 -1.08
C PRO A 56 -8.98 -13.68 -2.10
N ALA A 57 -8.12 -14.52 -2.62
CA ALA A 57 -8.49 -15.57 -3.57
C ALA A 57 -8.75 -16.91 -2.88
N GLU A 58 -8.43 -17.01 -1.58
CA GLU A 58 -8.64 -18.23 -0.79
C GLU A 58 -8.03 -19.46 -1.50
N GLU A 59 -8.80 -20.54 -1.65
CA GLU A 59 -8.39 -21.76 -2.37
C GLU A 59 -8.18 -21.57 -3.88
N TRP A 60 -8.61 -20.46 -4.45
CA TRP A 60 -8.44 -20.15 -5.87
C TRP A 60 -7.11 -19.47 -6.20
N LEU A 61 -6.26 -19.20 -5.18
CA LEU A 61 -4.94 -18.64 -5.44
C LEU A 61 -4.08 -19.64 -6.22
N PRO A 62 -3.42 -19.22 -7.34
CA PRO A 62 -2.57 -20.11 -8.10
C PRO A 62 -1.42 -20.68 -7.28
N HIS A 63 -1.09 -21.94 -7.51
CA HIS A 63 0.14 -22.55 -6.99
C HIS A 63 1.39 -22.01 -7.72
N GLY A 64 2.57 -22.19 -7.12
CA GLY A 64 3.84 -21.78 -7.70
C GLY A 64 4.19 -20.32 -7.44
N LEU A 65 3.48 -19.64 -6.56
CA LEU A 65 3.90 -18.35 -5.99
C LEU A 65 4.85 -18.63 -4.82
N GLU A 66 6.01 -17.96 -4.80
CA GLU A 66 7.06 -18.20 -3.80
C GLU A 66 7.17 -17.03 -2.80
N THR A 67 6.76 -15.83 -3.22
CA THR A 67 6.91 -14.63 -2.42
C THR A 67 5.57 -13.94 -2.14
N VAL A 68 5.46 -13.32 -0.97
CA VAL A 68 4.27 -12.50 -0.66
C VAL A 68 4.13 -11.31 -1.62
N LEU A 69 5.25 -10.83 -2.17
CA LEU A 69 5.26 -9.74 -3.14
C LEU A 69 4.78 -10.22 -4.53
N GLY A 70 5.21 -11.40 -4.98
CA GLY A 70 4.71 -12.03 -6.21
C GLY A 70 3.22 -12.30 -6.14
N THR A 71 2.78 -12.80 -4.98
CA THR A 71 1.36 -12.98 -4.70
C THR A 71 0.60 -11.66 -4.75
N GLN A 72 1.12 -10.58 -4.14
CA GLN A 72 0.49 -9.27 -4.22
C GLN A 72 0.41 -8.75 -5.66
N ALA A 73 1.45 -8.96 -6.46
CA ALA A 73 1.57 -8.38 -7.79
C ALA A 73 0.46 -8.83 -8.76
N ILE A 74 -0.17 -9.98 -8.52
CA ILE A 74 -1.26 -10.49 -9.37
C ILE A 74 -2.67 -9.99 -8.99
N PHE A 75 -2.83 -9.28 -7.86
CA PHE A 75 -4.15 -8.78 -7.43
C PHE A 75 -4.61 -7.48 -8.10
N PRO A 76 -3.78 -6.46 -8.40
CA PRO A 76 -4.23 -5.24 -9.07
C PRO A 76 -4.91 -5.51 -10.41
N MET A 77 -4.46 -6.53 -11.14
CA MET A 77 -5.06 -6.92 -12.42
C MET A 77 -6.44 -7.58 -12.29
N THR A 78 -6.84 -7.95 -11.07
CA THR A 78 -8.19 -8.45 -10.73
C THR A 78 -9.08 -7.38 -10.10
N ALA A 79 -8.57 -6.19 -9.87
CA ALA A 79 -9.35 -5.11 -9.26
C ALA A 79 -10.08 -4.29 -10.32
N GLN A 80 -11.41 -4.27 -10.27
CA GLN A 80 -12.27 -3.64 -11.28
C GLN A 80 -11.89 -2.17 -11.54
N PHE A 81 -11.61 -1.39 -10.49
CA PHE A 81 -11.33 0.05 -10.59
C PHE A 81 -9.84 0.37 -10.64
N GLU A 82 -8.98 -0.64 -10.71
CA GLU A 82 -7.54 -0.50 -10.90
C GLU A 82 -7.14 -0.89 -12.32
N MET A 83 -7.16 -2.19 -12.66
CA MET A 83 -6.69 -2.69 -13.95
C MET A 83 -7.71 -3.50 -14.74
N ALA A 84 -8.67 -4.18 -14.09
CA ALA A 84 -9.57 -5.10 -14.78
C ALA A 84 -10.62 -4.40 -15.67
N GLY A 85 -11.15 -3.26 -15.22
CA GLY A 85 -12.23 -2.56 -15.91
C GLY A 85 -13.63 -3.13 -15.63
N ASN A 86 -14.63 -2.70 -16.42
CA ASN A 86 -16.01 -3.13 -16.19
C ASN A 86 -16.37 -4.41 -16.97
N PRO A 87 -17.34 -5.24 -16.46
CA PRO A 87 -17.73 -6.51 -17.03
C PRO A 87 -18.20 -6.34 -18.45
N LYS A 88 -18.13 -5.97 -19.37
CA LYS A 88 -18.53 -5.82 -20.79
C LYS A 88 -17.50 -5.03 -21.61
N GLU A 89 -16.44 -4.55 -20.96
CA GLU A 89 -15.40 -3.77 -21.64
C GLU A 89 -14.32 -4.68 -22.26
N ASN A 90 -14.01 -5.78 -21.58
CA ASN A 90 -13.01 -6.73 -22.04
C ASN A 90 -13.21 -8.13 -21.42
N GLU A 91 -12.46 -9.12 -21.90
CA GLU A 91 -12.55 -10.52 -21.45
C GLU A 91 -12.10 -10.73 -20.00
N VAL A 92 -11.12 -9.94 -19.53
CA VAL A 92 -10.60 -10.02 -18.15
C VAL A 92 -11.69 -9.60 -17.18
N ALA A 93 -12.33 -8.46 -17.43
CA ALA A 93 -13.44 -7.97 -16.61
C ALA A 93 -14.66 -8.90 -16.67
N GLY A 94 -14.90 -9.56 -17.79
CA GLY A 94 -15.95 -10.57 -17.94
C GLY A 94 -15.67 -11.80 -17.06
N ALA A 95 -14.45 -12.34 -17.14
CA ALA A 95 -14.03 -13.49 -16.36
C ALA A 95 -14.05 -13.19 -14.85
N LEU A 96 -13.56 -12.02 -14.44
CA LEU A 96 -13.58 -11.57 -13.04
C LEU A 96 -14.99 -11.54 -12.43
N HIS A 97 -16.01 -11.25 -13.24
CA HIS A 97 -17.38 -11.23 -12.76
C HIS A 97 -17.86 -12.61 -12.30
N ASP A 98 -17.36 -13.66 -12.93
CA ASP A 98 -17.71 -15.04 -12.59
C ASP A 98 -16.83 -15.57 -11.45
N ARG A 99 -15.51 -15.52 -11.61
CA ARG A 99 -14.55 -16.06 -10.65
C ARG A 99 -13.17 -15.39 -10.79
N ILE A 100 -12.50 -15.11 -9.65
CA ILE A 100 -11.21 -14.41 -9.65
C ILE A 100 -10.11 -15.19 -10.38
N ASP A 101 -10.05 -16.49 -10.22
CA ASP A 101 -9.04 -17.36 -10.83
C ASP A 101 -9.17 -17.48 -12.35
N ALA A 102 -10.36 -17.21 -12.91
CA ALA A 102 -10.58 -17.21 -14.35
C ALA A 102 -9.84 -16.06 -15.09
N VAL A 103 -9.41 -15.04 -14.37
CA VAL A 103 -8.67 -13.89 -14.93
C VAL A 103 -7.24 -14.27 -15.30
N TRP A 104 -6.55 -14.98 -14.44
CA TRP A 104 -5.11 -15.19 -14.55
C TRP A 104 -4.67 -16.02 -15.77
N PRO A 105 -5.39 -17.10 -16.18
CA PRO A 105 -5.07 -17.79 -17.43
C PRO A 105 -5.17 -16.92 -18.68
N ILE A 106 -6.11 -15.95 -18.70
CA ILE A 106 -6.25 -15.00 -19.81
C ILE A 106 -5.02 -14.10 -19.89
N LEU A 107 -4.56 -13.58 -18.76
CA LEU A 107 -3.38 -12.72 -18.69
C LEU A 107 -2.10 -13.48 -19.05
N ALA A 108 -1.93 -14.69 -18.51
CA ALA A 108 -0.79 -15.55 -18.87
C ALA A 108 -0.76 -15.83 -20.38
N LYS A 109 -1.94 -16.11 -20.98
CA LYS A 109 -2.05 -16.31 -22.43
C LYS A 109 -1.59 -15.10 -23.23
N ARG A 110 -1.92 -13.89 -22.79
CA ARG A 110 -1.48 -12.65 -23.46
C ARG A 110 0.04 -12.50 -23.48
N VAL A 111 0.73 -12.95 -22.45
CA VAL A 111 2.18 -12.98 -22.40
C VAL A 111 2.74 -14.08 -23.30
N ARG A 112 2.19 -15.30 -23.23
CA ARG A 112 2.63 -16.48 -24.00
C ARG A 112 2.60 -16.29 -25.53
N VAL A 113 1.69 -15.47 -26.05
CA VAL A 113 1.54 -15.28 -27.51
C VAL A 113 2.58 -14.33 -28.09
N ILE A 114 3.44 -13.74 -27.28
CA ILE A 114 4.55 -12.89 -27.68
C ILE A 114 5.82 -13.72 -27.54
N PRO A 115 6.46 -14.17 -28.68
CA PRO A 115 7.56 -15.11 -28.63
C PRO A 115 8.72 -14.68 -27.74
N GLU A 116 9.11 -13.41 -27.82
CA GLU A 116 10.22 -12.86 -27.05
C GLU A 116 9.97 -12.91 -25.53
N TYR A 117 8.73 -12.72 -25.08
CA TYR A 117 8.41 -12.96 -23.67
C TYR A 117 8.52 -14.43 -23.31
N GLY A 118 8.03 -15.33 -24.17
CA GLY A 118 8.18 -16.77 -23.97
C GLY A 118 9.65 -17.17 -23.77
N ASP A 119 10.53 -16.71 -24.65
CA ASP A 119 11.97 -16.98 -24.58
C ASP A 119 12.58 -16.43 -23.27
N MET A 120 12.23 -15.21 -22.87
CA MET A 120 12.70 -14.61 -21.61
C MET A 120 12.29 -15.45 -20.39
N PHE A 121 11.07 -15.99 -20.36
CA PHE A 121 10.62 -16.84 -19.27
C PHE A 121 11.33 -18.18 -19.24
N VAL A 122 11.56 -18.81 -20.40
CA VAL A 122 12.35 -20.05 -20.53
C VAL A 122 13.79 -19.86 -20.03
N GLU A 123 14.39 -18.70 -20.31
CA GLU A 123 15.75 -18.38 -19.85
C GLU A 123 15.83 -18.10 -18.35
N THR A 124 14.71 -17.72 -17.73
CA THR A 124 14.70 -17.20 -16.33
C THR A 124 14.23 -18.24 -15.33
N PHE A 125 13.28 -19.10 -15.68
CA PHE A 125 12.64 -20.05 -14.77
C PHE A 125 12.96 -21.49 -15.14
N ASP A 126 13.53 -22.24 -14.21
CA ASP A 126 13.99 -23.62 -14.42
C ASP A 126 12.86 -24.62 -14.73
N ASP A 127 11.62 -24.29 -14.36
CA ASP A 127 10.41 -25.09 -14.58
C ASP A 127 9.60 -24.68 -15.83
N VAL A 128 10.14 -23.78 -16.66
CA VAL A 128 9.52 -23.32 -17.90
C VAL A 128 10.33 -23.80 -19.10
N ASP A 129 9.90 -24.89 -19.73
CA ASP A 129 10.55 -25.46 -20.92
C ASP A 129 10.12 -24.77 -22.23
N SER A 130 8.95 -24.14 -22.21
CA SER A 130 8.36 -23.45 -23.37
C SER A 130 7.43 -22.32 -22.96
N ALA A 131 7.09 -21.42 -23.89
CA ALA A 131 6.13 -20.36 -23.65
C ALA A 131 4.77 -20.88 -23.14
N ALA A 132 4.39 -22.13 -23.45
CA ALA A 132 3.14 -22.73 -23.00
C ALA A 132 3.09 -22.97 -21.49
N ASP A 133 4.25 -23.13 -20.85
CA ASP A 133 4.37 -23.43 -19.42
C ASP A 133 4.32 -22.17 -18.55
N VAL A 134 4.44 -20.97 -19.14
CA VAL A 134 4.36 -19.69 -18.41
C VAL A 134 2.99 -19.53 -17.76
N THR A 135 2.96 -19.42 -16.46
CA THR A 135 1.76 -19.19 -15.63
C THR A 135 1.70 -17.75 -15.11
N ILE A 136 0.58 -17.41 -14.46
CA ILE A 136 0.49 -16.12 -13.76
C ILE A 136 1.45 -16.04 -12.57
N SER A 137 1.81 -17.17 -11.97
CA SER A 137 2.78 -17.22 -10.87
C SER A 137 4.16 -16.79 -11.32
N HIS A 138 4.65 -17.26 -12.47
CA HIS A 138 5.90 -16.80 -13.07
C HIS A 138 5.86 -15.28 -13.36
N ILE A 139 4.73 -14.78 -13.87
CA ILE A 139 4.53 -13.33 -14.11
C ILE A 139 4.56 -12.56 -12.80
N GLY A 140 3.90 -13.06 -11.76
CA GLY A 140 3.88 -12.47 -10.42
C GLY A 140 5.29 -12.39 -9.83
N GLU A 141 6.07 -13.48 -9.92
CA GLU A 141 7.45 -13.50 -9.40
C GLU A 141 8.39 -12.61 -10.22
N ALA A 142 8.23 -12.53 -11.55
CA ALA A 142 8.99 -11.58 -12.37
C ALA A 142 8.69 -10.12 -11.98
N LEU A 143 7.42 -9.78 -11.72
CA LEU A 143 7.04 -8.46 -11.21
C LEU A 143 7.59 -8.20 -9.81
N ALA A 144 7.59 -9.22 -8.93
CA ALA A 144 8.18 -9.13 -7.61
C ALA A 144 9.69 -8.88 -7.67
N ALA A 145 10.40 -9.59 -8.55
CA ALA A 145 11.84 -9.40 -8.77
C ALA A 145 12.14 -7.97 -9.24
N PHE A 146 11.36 -7.44 -10.19
CA PHE A 146 11.47 -6.05 -10.63
C PHE A 146 11.26 -5.06 -9.48
N ILE A 147 10.17 -5.21 -8.72
CA ILE A 147 9.90 -4.32 -7.57
C ILE A 147 10.99 -4.44 -6.50
N ALA A 148 11.46 -5.65 -6.22
CA ALA A 148 12.50 -5.91 -5.23
C ALA A 148 13.85 -5.27 -5.61
N LEU A 149 14.15 -5.19 -6.90
CA LEU A 149 15.37 -4.58 -7.42
C LEU A 149 15.24 -3.06 -7.51
N GLU A 150 14.25 -2.58 -8.25
CA GLU A 150 14.12 -1.16 -8.61
C GLU A 150 13.66 -0.28 -7.44
N PHE A 151 12.87 -0.83 -6.52
CA PHE A 151 12.41 -0.10 -5.32
C PHE A 151 13.20 -0.46 -4.06
N ARG A 152 14.42 -0.96 -4.22
CA ARG A 152 15.33 -1.17 -3.10
C ARG A 152 16.00 0.14 -2.72
N SER A 153 15.95 0.50 -1.43
CA SER A 153 16.56 1.71 -0.88
C SER A 153 17.11 1.42 0.52
N SER A 154 18.45 1.51 0.63
CA SER A 154 19.19 1.27 1.89
C SER A 154 20.35 2.25 2.04
N ASP A 155 20.20 3.45 1.47
CA ASP A 155 21.20 4.50 1.35
C ASP A 155 20.67 5.85 1.86
N ALA A 156 19.77 5.80 2.85
CA ALA A 156 19.27 7.01 3.50
C ALA A 156 20.32 7.59 4.47
N PRO A 157 20.34 8.90 4.69
CA PRO A 157 21.21 9.52 5.72
C PRO A 157 21.12 8.84 7.09
N PHE A 158 19.94 8.31 7.44
CA PHE A 158 19.78 7.53 8.67
C PHE A 158 20.54 6.20 8.64
N ASP A 159 20.71 5.56 7.48
CA ASP A 159 21.50 4.33 7.36
C ASP A 159 22.99 4.60 7.64
N ASP A 160 23.54 5.69 7.10
CA ASP A 160 24.92 6.11 7.35
C ASP A 160 25.12 6.48 8.82
N PHE A 161 24.14 7.18 9.41
CA PHE A 161 24.18 7.54 10.84
C PHE A 161 24.27 6.30 11.76
N ILE A 162 23.41 5.28 11.53
CA ILE A 162 23.47 4.05 12.33
C ILE A 162 24.70 3.20 12.02
N ALA A 163 25.33 3.37 10.85
CA ALA A 163 26.60 2.76 10.49
C ALA A 163 27.81 3.47 11.14
N GLY A 164 27.58 4.62 11.82
CA GLY A 164 28.59 5.31 12.62
C GLY A 164 29.02 6.68 12.09
N ASP A 165 28.50 7.14 10.95
CA ASP A 165 28.71 8.51 10.47
C ASP A 165 27.77 9.48 11.20
N MET A 166 28.24 10.03 12.32
CA MET A 166 27.47 10.98 13.12
C MET A 166 27.17 12.29 12.38
N SER A 167 27.88 12.58 11.29
CA SER A 167 27.68 13.78 10.47
C SER A 167 26.59 13.62 9.39
N ALA A 168 26.12 12.40 9.16
CA ALA A 168 25.08 12.10 8.16
C ALA A 168 23.71 12.72 8.50
N LEU A 169 23.45 13.00 9.78
CA LEU A 169 22.25 13.70 10.22
C LEU A 169 22.58 15.10 10.75
N THR A 170 21.75 16.07 10.39
CA THR A 170 21.78 17.39 11.02
C THR A 170 21.42 17.30 12.51
N GLU A 171 21.76 18.32 13.30
CA GLU A 171 21.41 18.36 14.73
C GLU A 171 19.90 18.24 14.95
N ASN A 172 19.08 18.85 14.09
CA ASN A 172 17.62 18.76 14.21
C ASN A 172 17.11 17.35 13.87
N GLN A 173 17.69 16.69 12.86
CA GLN A 173 17.38 15.29 12.53
C GLN A 173 17.78 14.32 13.65
N GLN A 174 18.95 14.55 14.29
CA GLN A 174 19.40 13.77 15.46
C GLN A 174 18.44 13.97 16.65
N ARG A 175 17.99 15.22 16.88
CA ARG A 175 16.97 15.53 17.88
C ARG A 175 15.65 14.80 17.54
N GLY A 176 15.22 14.82 16.29
CA GLY A 176 14.04 14.09 15.80
C GLY A 176 14.17 12.57 16.02
N ALA A 177 15.33 11.99 15.73
CA ALA A 177 15.61 10.58 16.01
C ALA A 177 15.50 10.27 17.51
N ALA A 178 16.09 11.10 18.38
CA ALA A 178 15.99 10.93 19.83
C ALA A 178 14.53 11.01 20.33
N LEU A 179 13.71 11.89 19.76
CA LEU A 179 12.28 11.97 20.06
C LEU A 179 11.53 10.71 19.57
N PHE A 180 11.83 10.24 18.36
CA PHE A 180 11.23 9.07 17.75
C PHE A 180 11.42 7.80 18.58
N TYR A 181 12.66 7.57 19.02
CA TYR A 181 13.02 6.42 19.87
C TYR A 181 12.78 6.65 21.37
N GLY A 182 12.34 7.84 21.76
CA GLY A 182 12.15 8.24 23.16
C GLY A 182 10.76 8.82 23.41
N LYS A 183 10.69 10.11 23.73
CA LYS A 183 9.50 10.83 24.21
C LYS A 183 8.25 10.63 23.34
N ALA A 184 8.42 10.61 22.00
CA ALA A 184 7.29 10.46 21.07
C ALA A 184 6.76 9.02 20.98
N GLY A 185 7.54 8.00 21.36
CA GLY A 185 7.13 6.59 21.38
C GLY A 185 6.86 5.98 19.99
N CYS A 186 7.35 6.59 18.92
CA CYS A 186 7.09 6.11 17.56
C CYS A 186 7.69 4.71 17.31
N SER A 187 8.85 4.43 17.93
CA SER A 187 9.56 3.16 17.82
C SER A 187 8.84 1.98 18.48
N ASP A 188 7.78 2.21 19.25
CA ASP A 188 6.96 1.13 19.84
C ASP A 188 6.29 0.28 18.73
N CYS A 189 5.96 0.91 17.59
CA CYS A 189 5.39 0.27 16.41
C CYS A 189 6.34 0.34 15.19
N HIS A 190 7.05 1.46 15.02
CA HIS A 190 7.96 1.69 13.90
C HIS A 190 9.40 1.35 14.27
N SER A 191 9.71 0.06 14.38
CA SER A 191 11.04 -0.44 14.80
C SER A 191 11.67 -1.39 13.78
N GLY A 192 12.93 -1.77 14.04
CA GLY A 192 13.71 -2.64 13.17
C GLY A 192 14.18 -1.97 11.87
N PRO A 193 14.85 -2.73 10.97
CA PRO A 193 15.47 -2.18 9.76
C PRO A 193 14.47 -1.55 8.80
N LEU A 194 13.21 -2.01 8.79
CA LEU A 194 12.14 -1.50 7.94
C LEU A 194 11.25 -0.48 8.65
N LEU A 195 11.52 -0.16 9.94
CA LEU A 195 10.71 0.77 10.73
C LEU A 195 9.22 0.41 10.70
N THR A 196 8.91 -0.87 10.98
CA THR A 196 7.56 -1.42 11.09
C THR A 196 7.56 -2.70 11.91
N ASP A 197 6.60 -2.87 12.79
CA ASP A 197 6.33 -4.12 13.50
C ASP A 197 5.40 -5.06 12.71
N GLN A 198 4.87 -4.59 11.57
CA GLN A 198 3.87 -5.24 10.72
C GLN A 198 2.57 -5.65 11.45
N LYS A 199 2.36 -5.18 12.67
CA LYS A 199 1.14 -5.41 13.45
C LYS A 199 0.04 -4.42 13.07
N PHE A 200 -1.11 -4.56 13.71
CA PHE A 200 -2.31 -3.80 13.37
C PHE A 200 -2.73 -2.93 14.54
N HIS A 201 -2.92 -1.63 14.28
CA HIS A 201 -3.25 -0.63 15.28
C HIS A 201 -4.42 0.24 14.84
N ALA A 202 -5.23 0.68 15.80
CA ALA A 202 -6.39 1.54 15.59
C ALA A 202 -6.05 2.98 15.98
N LEU A 203 -5.94 3.85 15.00
CA LEU A 203 -5.54 5.24 15.15
C LEU A 203 -6.69 6.24 14.96
N ALA A 204 -7.90 5.78 14.67
CA ALA A 204 -9.03 6.61 14.29
C ALA A 204 -8.71 7.62 13.17
N ILE A 205 -8.00 7.17 12.12
CA ILE A 205 -7.77 7.99 10.93
C ILE A 205 -9.12 8.47 10.38
N PRO A 206 -9.29 9.78 10.08
CA PRO A 206 -10.56 10.33 9.60
C PRO A 206 -11.11 9.56 8.39
N PRO A 207 -12.33 9.00 8.49
CA PRO A 207 -12.91 8.17 7.44
C PRO A 207 -13.53 9.03 6.35
N PHE A 208 -13.28 8.68 5.08
CA PHE A 208 -13.95 9.27 3.92
C PHE A 208 -13.84 8.36 2.69
N GLY A 209 -14.67 8.64 1.70
CA GLY A 209 -14.77 7.84 0.48
C GLY A 209 -15.51 6.53 0.72
N PRO A 210 -15.55 5.64 -0.27
CA PRO A 210 -16.13 4.33 -0.10
C PRO A 210 -15.19 3.49 0.76
N GLY A 211 -15.63 3.05 1.91
CA GLY A 211 -14.89 2.09 2.73
C GLY A 211 -14.72 0.74 2.02
N ARG A 212 -13.81 -0.07 2.52
CA ARG A 212 -13.74 -1.48 2.17
C ARG A 212 -14.52 -2.27 3.21
N THR A 213 -15.76 -2.59 2.84
CA THR A 213 -16.69 -3.34 3.67
C THR A 213 -16.82 -4.77 3.16
N ARG A 214 -17.37 -5.64 3.98
CA ARG A 214 -17.81 -6.96 3.55
C ARG A 214 -18.98 -6.86 2.57
N ARG A 215 -19.14 -7.91 1.76
CA ARG A 215 -20.17 -7.98 0.71
C ARG A 215 -21.59 -7.67 1.21
N PHE A 216 -21.88 -7.91 2.48
CA PHE A 216 -23.21 -7.75 3.07
C PHE A 216 -23.30 -6.57 4.06
N ASP A 217 -22.25 -5.78 4.23
CA ASP A 217 -22.29 -4.58 5.07
C ASP A 217 -22.97 -3.45 4.27
N PRO A 218 -24.14 -2.94 4.71
CA PRO A 218 -24.83 -1.87 4.02
C PRO A 218 -24.11 -0.51 4.16
N TYR A 219 -23.15 -0.41 5.05
CA TYR A 219 -22.41 0.82 5.34
C TYR A 219 -21.13 0.88 4.51
N THR A 220 -20.81 2.07 4.01
CA THR A 220 -19.59 2.31 3.20
C THR A 220 -18.35 2.61 4.05
N ARG A 221 -18.29 2.07 5.27
CA ARG A 221 -17.19 2.26 6.22
C ARG A 221 -16.02 1.33 5.93
N ASP A 222 -14.82 1.73 6.33
CA ASP A 222 -13.64 0.86 6.32
C ASP A 222 -13.39 0.28 7.72
N VAL A 223 -13.63 -1.01 7.88
CA VAL A 223 -13.48 -1.69 9.16
C VAL A 223 -12.08 -2.25 9.39
N GLY A 224 -11.13 -2.00 8.48
CA GLY A 224 -9.73 -2.43 8.59
C GLY A 224 -9.59 -3.95 8.68
N ARG A 225 -8.71 -4.40 9.57
CA ARG A 225 -8.39 -5.82 9.80
C ARG A 225 -9.61 -6.69 10.09
N MET A 226 -10.62 -6.16 10.77
CA MET A 226 -11.87 -6.92 11.05
C MET A 226 -12.53 -7.43 9.75
N GLY A 227 -12.33 -6.74 8.62
CA GLY A 227 -12.82 -7.20 7.32
C GLY A 227 -12.23 -8.54 6.87
N GLU A 228 -11.11 -8.96 7.43
CA GLU A 228 -10.40 -10.20 7.11
C GLU A 228 -10.54 -11.26 8.21
N THR A 229 -10.58 -10.84 9.47
CA THR A 229 -10.55 -11.77 10.62
C THR A 229 -11.91 -12.10 11.21
N ASP A 230 -12.95 -11.32 10.91
CA ASP A 230 -14.26 -11.39 11.57
C ASP A 230 -14.25 -11.08 13.08
N ALA A 231 -13.10 -10.69 13.64
CA ALA A 231 -12.90 -10.44 15.05
C ALA A 231 -13.19 -8.96 15.39
N LEU A 232 -14.08 -8.71 16.35
CA LEU A 232 -14.44 -7.35 16.75
C LEU A 232 -13.27 -6.55 17.32
N GLU A 233 -12.30 -7.20 17.94
CA GLU A 233 -11.07 -6.59 18.46
C GLU A 233 -10.22 -5.98 17.36
N ASP A 234 -10.33 -6.47 16.12
CA ASP A 234 -9.61 -5.99 14.94
C ASP A 234 -10.32 -4.83 14.23
N ALA A 235 -11.46 -4.36 14.74
CA ALA A 235 -12.18 -3.27 14.13
C ALA A 235 -11.34 -1.99 14.07
N TYR A 236 -11.24 -1.40 12.86
CA TYR A 236 -10.51 -0.18 12.53
C TYR A 236 -8.99 -0.25 12.74
N ARG A 237 -8.44 -1.46 12.85
CA ARG A 237 -7.01 -1.68 12.90
C ARG A 237 -6.43 -1.78 11.50
N PHE A 238 -5.30 -1.11 11.29
CA PHE A 238 -4.56 -1.12 10.03
C PHE A 238 -3.10 -1.45 10.30
N ARG A 239 -2.46 -2.10 9.31
CA ARG A 239 -1.08 -2.53 9.43
C ARG A 239 -0.15 -1.33 9.52
N THR A 240 0.82 -1.39 10.44
CA THR A 240 1.92 -0.43 10.54
C THR A 240 2.72 -0.43 9.23
N PRO A 241 2.76 0.66 8.47
CA PRO A 241 3.58 0.72 7.25
C PRO A 241 5.06 0.90 7.60
N SER A 242 5.94 0.50 6.67
CA SER A 242 7.35 0.92 6.75
C SER A 242 7.46 2.44 6.61
N LEU A 243 8.38 3.05 7.37
CA LEU A 243 8.70 4.48 7.24
C LEU A 243 9.85 4.76 6.29
N ARG A 244 10.47 3.73 5.70
CA ARG A 244 11.49 3.92 4.66
C ARG A 244 10.91 4.73 3.51
N ASN A 245 11.59 5.81 3.14
CA ASN A 245 11.18 6.73 2.08
C ASN A 245 9.80 7.39 2.30
N VAL A 246 9.33 7.46 3.55
CA VAL A 246 7.98 7.97 3.88
C VAL A 246 7.74 9.38 3.36
N ALA A 247 8.76 10.25 3.31
CA ALA A 247 8.63 11.61 2.80
C ALA A 247 8.25 11.69 1.30
N LEU A 248 8.43 10.61 0.53
CA LEU A 248 8.05 10.52 -0.88
C LEU A 248 6.62 9.99 -1.10
N THR A 249 5.94 9.57 -0.04
CA THR A 249 4.70 8.79 -0.17
C THR A 249 3.43 9.49 0.36
N ALA A 250 3.39 10.84 0.41
CA ALA A 250 2.16 11.60 0.71
C ALA A 250 1.04 11.30 -0.31
N PRO A 251 -0.26 11.37 -0.02
CA PRO A 251 -0.85 11.65 1.30
C PRO A 251 -0.75 10.44 2.24
N TYR A 252 -0.91 10.68 3.53
CA TYR A 252 -0.68 9.73 4.62
C TYR A 252 -1.98 9.22 5.23
N GLY A 253 -1.88 8.08 5.94
CA GLY A 253 -3.00 7.29 6.41
C GLY A 253 -3.42 6.25 5.35
N HIS A 254 -4.14 5.21 5.78
CA HIS A 254 -4.58 4.14 4.87
C HIS A 254 -5.48 4.64 3.72
N ASN A 255 -6.19 5.73 3.92
CA ASN A 255 -7.05 6.38 2.93
C ASN A 255 -6.49 7.73 2.41
N GLY A 256 -5.33 8.17 2.91
CA GLY A 256 -4.70 9.42 2.51
C GLY A 256 -5.34 10.66 3.17
N ALA A 257 -5.82 10.56 4.41
CA ALA A 257 -6.48 11.63 5.14
C ALA A 257 -5.60 12.87 5.40
N TYR A 258 -4.29 12.68 5.45
CA TYR A 258 -3.33 13.76 5.75
C TYR A 258 -2.40 14.04 4.57
N PRO A 259 -2.39 15.26 4.01
CA PRO A 259 -1.54 15.60 2.89
C PRO A 259 -0.06 15.76 3.26
N THR A 260 0.26 15.97 4.54
CA THR A 260 1.61 16.28 5.02
C THR A 260 2.10 15.33 6.11
N LEU A 261 3.43 15.18 6.23
CA LEU A 261 4.07 14.45 7.33
C LEU A 261 3.71 15.05 8.69
N GLU A 262 3.72 16.37 8.81
CA GLU A 262 3.34 17.04 10.04
C GLU A 262 1.91 16.67 10.47
N GLY A 263 0.97 16.68 9.53
CA GLY A 263 -0.42 16.34 9.81
C GLY A 263 -0.60 14.92 10.37
N ILE A 264 0.05 13.93 9.75
CA ILE A 264 -0.04 12.54 10.22
C ILE A 264 0.74 12.33 11.53
N ILE A 265 1.87 13.01 11.74
CA ILE A 265 2.61 12.97 13.02
C ILE A 265 1.75 13.53 14.14
N ARG A 266 1.14 14.72 13.96
CA ARG A 266 0.24 15.30 14.96
C ARG A 266 -0.97 14.41 15.26
N HIS A 267 -1.47 13.68 14.24
CA HIS A 267 -2.53 12.71 14.45
C HIS A 267 -2.08 11.54 15.35
N HIS A 268 -0.86 11.00 15.14
CA HIS A 268 -0.33 9.95 16.01
C HIS A 268 -0.09 10.42 17.44
N LEU A 269 0.27 11.70 17.62
CA LEU A 269 0.49 12.29 18.96
C LEU A 269 -0.83 12.51 19.72
N ASP A 270 -1.91 12.84 19.03
CA ASP A 270 -3.24 13.08 19.62
C ASP A 270 -4.34 12.63 18.65
N PRO A 271 -4.62 11.32 18.55
CA PRO A 271 -5.59 10.79 17.57
C PRO A 271 -6.98 11.38 17.71
N ILE A 272 -7.49 11.48 18.93
CA ILE A 272 -8.86 11.97 19.20
C ILE A 272 -8.96 13.46 18.91
N GLY A 273 -8.05 14.27 19.46
CA GLY A 273 -8.07 15.71 19.20
C GLY A 273 -7.80 16.05 17.74
N SER A 274 -6.95 15.26 17.05
CA SER A 274 -6.73 15.45 15.61
C SER A 274 -7.94 15.05 14.78
N LEU A 275 -8.64 13.97 15.15
CA LEU A 275 -9.90 13.59 14.53
C LEU A 275 -10.94 14.70 14.68
N ASP A 276 -11.04 15.32 15.86
CA ASP A 276 -12.02 16.39 16.13
C ASP A 276 -11.71 17.70 15.37
N ARG A 277 -10.44 17.94 15.04
CA ARG A 277 -9.98 19.11 14.27
C ARG A 277 -9.93 18.90 12.76
N TRP A 278 -10.00 17.65 12.32
CA TRP A 278 -9.93 17.32 10.90
C TRP A 278 -11.20 17.77 10.17
N THR A 279 -11.05 18.25 8.94
CA THR A 279 -12.19 18.65 8.10
C THR A 279 -12.04 18.06 6.68
N PRO A 280 -13.13 17.89 5.94
CA PRO A 280 -13.14 17.36 4.58
C PRO A 280 -12.19 18.08 3.61
N GLU A 281 -11.94 19.38 3.81
CA GLU A 281 -11.04 20.19 2.98
C GLU A 281 -9.57 19.77 3.12
N MET A 282 -9.22 19.07 4.19
CA MET A 282 -7.88 18.51 4.39
C MET A 282 -7.62 17.30 3.48
N ALA A 283 -8.66 16.62 3.02
CA ALA A 283 -8.54 15.51 2.09
C ALA A 283 -8.24 16.02 0.67
N ASN A 284 -7.10 15.62 0.12
CA ASN A 284 -6.73 15.96 -1.27
C ASN A 284 -7.38 14.98 -2.25
N LEU A 285 -8.67 15.17 -2.54
CA LEU A 285 -9.43 14.35 -3.49
C LEU A 285 -9.49 15.00 -4.88
N PRO A 286 -9.37 14.22 -5.97
CA PRO A 286 -9.70 14.72 -7.30
C PRO A 286 -11.15 15.20 -7.36
N HIS A 287 -11.38 16.40 -7.93
CA HIS A 287 -12.73 16.95 -8.11
C HIS A 287 -13.56 16.09 -9.04
N VAL A 288 -14.62 15.46 -8.52
CA VAL A 288 -15.58 14.60 -9.26
C VAL A 288 -16.97 14.88 -8.71
N PRO A 289 -17.74 15.81 -9.30
CA PRO A 289 -18.98 16.34 -8.73
C PRO A 289 -20.02 15.30 -8.32
N TRP A 290 -20.13 14.20 -9.07
CA TRP A 290 -21.11 13.14 -8.77
C TRP A 290 -20.68 12.18 -7.66
N LEU A 291 -19.41 12.23 -7.19
CA LEU A 291 -18.91 11.45 -6.07
C LEU A 291 -18.81 12.29 -4.79
N GLU A 292 -18.62 13.60 -4.91
CA GLU A 292 -18.45 14.50 -3.78
C GLU A 292 -19.60 14.44 -2.78
N ALA A 293 -20.82 14.23 -3.28
CA ALA A 293 -22.01 14.09 -2.43
C ALA A 293 -21.97 12.86 -1.49
N ILE A 294 -21.13 11.88 -1.79
CA ILE A 294 -21.02 10.63 -1.02
C ILE A 294 -19.64 10.42 -0.38
N ASP A 295 -18.67 11.28 -0.69
CA ASP A 295 -17.30 11.12 -0.20
C ASP A 295 -17.20 11.20 1.33
N PHE A 296 -18.07 11.97 2.00
CA PHE A 296 -18.00 12.22 3.44
C PHE A 296 -19.19 11.69 4.25
N VAL A 297 -20.02 10.82 3.66
CA VAL A 297 -21.18 10.24 4.36
C VAL A 297 -20.78 9.50 5.64
N VAL A 298 -19.63 8.83 5.64
CA VAL A 298 -19.12 8.12 6.82
C VAL A 298 -18.61 9.11 7.89
N TRP A 299 -17.99 10.20 7.45
CA TRP A 299 -17.55 11.28 8.32
C TRP A 299 -18.71 11.94 9.03
N ASP A 300 -19.84 12.13 8.36
CA ASP A 300 -21.06 12.73 8.92
C ASP A 300 -21.85 11.77 9.84
N ASP A 301 -21.51 10.47 9.82
CA ASP A 301 -22.12 9.48 10.71
C ASP A 301 -21.49 9.52 12.10
N ARG A 302 -22.13 10.22 13.04
CA ARG A 302 -21.66 10.33 14.43
C ARG A 302 -21.53 8.98 15.15
N PHE A 303 -22.34 7.98 14.81
CA PHE A 303 -22.23 6.66 15.43
C PHE A 303 -20.97 5.93 14.97
N GLU A 304 -20.60 6.10 13.71
CA GLU A 304 -19.37 5.57 13.18
C GLU A 304 -18.15 6.30 13.76
N MET A 305 -18.22 7.63 13.87
CA MET A 305 -17.18 8.42 14.52
C MET A 305 -16.99 8.04 16.00
N ASP A 306 -18.06 7.74 16.72
CA ASP A 306 -17.97 7.26 18.10
C ASP A 306 -17.37 5.85 18.20
N ARG A 307 -17.63 4.97 17.24
CA ARG A 307 -16.98 3.65 17.15
C ARG A 307 -15.49 3.77 16.95
N LEU A 308 -15.05 4.61 16.02
CA LEU A 308 -13.64 4.90 15.75
C LEU A 308 -12.92 5.39 17.01
N ARG A 309 -13.48 6.41 17.72
CA ARG A 309 -12.88 6.95 18.94
C ARG A 309 -12.67 5.89 20.01
N ARG A 310 -13.64 4.99 20.20
CA ARG A 310 -13.57 3.93 21.23
C ARG A 310 -12.55 2.84 20.91
N ARG A 311 -12.03 2.78 19.71
CA ARG A 311 -11.09 1.75 19.25
C ARG A 311 -9.64 2.21 19.26
N VAL A 312 -9.36 3.49 19.47
CA VAL A 312 -7.98 3.99 19.57
C VAL A 312 -7.22 3.20 20.62
N ASP A 313 -6.10 2.64 20.23
CA ASP A 313 -5.27 1.77 21.07
C ASP A 313 -3.87 2.34 21.35
N ILE A 314 -3.61 3.58 20.97
CA ILE A 314 -2.40 4.32 21.31
C ILE A 314 -2.69 5.44 22.31
N GLN A 315 -1.69 5.80 23.12
CA GLN A 315 -1.80 6.86 24.12
C GLN A 315 -1.31 8.19 23.56
N PRO A 316 -1.99 9.31 23.83
CA PRO A 316 -1.53 10.63 23.44
C PRO A 316 -0.14 10.96 24.01
N ARG A 317 0.63 11.76 23.26
CA ARG A 317 1.96 12.24 23.62
C ARG A 317 2.03 13.75 23.41
N GLU A 318 2.56 14.47 24.36
CA GLU A 318 2.71 15.92 24.28
C GLU A 318 4.09 16.29 23.73
N LEU A 319 4.10 16.94 22.57
CA LEU A 319 5.29 17.54 21.95
C LEU A 319 4.98 18.98 21.58
N ASP A 320 5.97 19.85 21.72
CA ASP A 320 5.88 21.21 21.20
C ASP A 320 6.13 21.27 19.68
N ASP A 321 5.87 22.43 19.06
CA ASP A 321 6.00 22.61 17.63
C ASP A 321 7.44 22.40 17.12
N ALA A 322 8.46 22.73 17.91
CA ALA A 322 9.86 22.53 17.56
C ALA A 322 10.23 21.04 17.63
N GLU A 323 9.64 20.28 18.56
CA GLU A 323 9.79 18.82 18.64
C GLU A 323 9.10 18.13 17.47
N VAL A 324 7.91 18.57 17.08
CA VAL A 324 7.21 18.07 15.88
C VAL A 324 8.01 18.36 14.61
N ALA A 325 8.56 19.57 14.46
CA ALA A 325 9.42 19.91 13.32
C ALA A 325 10.67 19.03 13.26
N ALA A 326 11.30 18.72 14.39
CA ALA A 326 12.44 17.81 14.44
C ALA A 326 12.05 16.38 14.01
N LEU A 327 10.87 15.88 14.40
CA LEU A 327 10.36 14.60 13.93
C LEU A 327 10.12 14.59 12.41
N VAL A 328 9.55 15.67 11.86
CA VAL A 328 9.37 15.81 10.39
C VAL A 328 10.73 15.77 9.69
N ASP A 329 11.73 16.50 10.18
CA ASP A 329 13.08 16.49 9.62
C ASP A 329 13.71 15.09 9.69
N PHE A 330 13.49 14.36 10.78
CA PHE A 330 13.93 12.96 10.87
C PHE A 330 13.23 12.06 9.86
N MET A 331 11.93 12.23 9.59
CA MET A 331 11.25 11.48 8.52
C MET A 331 11.89 11.72 7.15
N HIS A 332 12.37 12.94 6.87
CA HIS A 332 13.12 13.23 5.64
C HIS A 332 14.48 12.52 5.60
N ALA A 333 15.13 12.29 6.75
CA ALA A 333 16.39 11.55 6.82
C ALA A 333 16.23 10.04 6.55
N LEU A 334 15.01 9.52 6.52
CA LEU A 334 14.70 8.13 6.14
C LEU A 334 14.57 7.94 4.62
N THR A 335 14.83 8.98 3.83
CA THR A 335 14.74 8.95 2.37
C THR A 335 16.10 8.67 1.75
N GLY A 336 16.22 7.54 1.07
CA GLY A 336 17.43 7.15 0.37
C GLY A 336 17.75 8.05 -0.82
N HIS A 337 19.04 8.19 -1.13
CA HIS A 337 19.51 8.92 -2.31
C HIS A 337 18.99 8.26 -3.59
N SER A 338 19.13 6.93 -3.70
CA SER A 338 18.61 6.14 -4.81
C SER A 338 17.09 6.30 -5.01
N ALA A 339 16.33 6.49 -3.93
CA ALA A 339 14.89 6.69 -4.00
C ALA A 339 14.49 8.08 -4.54
N ARG A 340 15.35 9.09 -4.43
CA ARG A 340 15.11 10.44 -4.98
C ARG A 340 15.39 10.51 -6.47
N ASP A 341 16.47 9.90 -6.89
CA ASP A 341 17.00 10.02 -8.25
C ASP A 341 16.36 9.03 -9.22
N LEU A 342 15.74 7.97 -8.69
CA LEU A 342 14.96 6.93 -9.40
C LEU A 342 15.43 6.68 -10.84
N PRO A 343 16.60 6.10 -11.08
CA PRO A 343 16.84 5.48 -12.36
C PRO A 343 16.13 4.11 -12.37
N LEU A 344 14.79 4.11 -12.49
CA LEU A 344 14.10 2.87 -12.82
C LEU A 344 14.70 2.34 -14.12
N GLY A 345 15.07 1.06 -14.16
CA GLY A 345 15.56 0.39 -15.36
C GLY A 345 14.46 0.26 -16.42
N ILE A 346 13.91 1.40 -16.84
CA ILE A 346 12.85 1.45 -17.85
C ILE A 346 13.46 1.16 -19.21
N PRO A 347 13.08 0.07 -19.90
CA PRO A 347 13.59 -0.25 -21.21
C PRO A 347 13.11 0.77 -22.26
N ASP A 348 13.85 0.93 -23.36
CA ASP A 348 13.44 1.80 -24.45
C ASP A 348 12.21 1.26 -25.19
N THR A 349 12.09 -0.05 -25.28
CA THR A 349 10.98 -0.77 -25.92
C THR A 349 10.68 -2.04 -25.14
N VAL A 350 9.47 -2.54 -25.29
CA VAL A 350 9.05 -3.85 -24.75
C VAL A 350 8.61 -4.78 -25.87
N PRO A 351 8.74 -6.12 -25.71
CA PRO A 351 8.39 -7.10 -26.74
C PRO A 351 6.96 -6.99 -27.26
N SER A 352 6.03 -6.53 -26.43
CA SER A 352 4.64 -6.31 -26.84
C SER A 352 4.45 -5.16 -27.82
N GLY A 353 5.44 -4.30 -28.01
CA GLY A 353 5.33 -3.08 -28.81
C GLY A 353 4.43 -2.00 -28.18
N LEU A 354 3.99 -2.19 -26.95
CA LEU A 354 3.25 -1.16 -26.22
C LEU A 354 4.17 0.03 -25.91
N PRO A 355 3.62 1.27 -25.88
CA PRO A 355 4.41 2.43 -25.49
C PRO A 355 4.89 2.30 -24.04
N VAL A 356 6.12 2.71 -23.81
CA VAL A 356 6.76 2.76 -22.49
C VAL A 356 6.79 4.22 -22.04
N ASP A 357 6.18 4.50 -20.88
CA ASP A 357 6.26 5.82 -20.27
C ASP A 357 7.66 6.02 -19.64
N LYS A 358 8.34 7.13 -20.02
CA LYS A 358 9.66 7.52 -19.54
C LYS A 358 9.59 8.70 -18.57
#